data_54a30cdb1ad5c1707a777eb9156e1001
#
_entry.id   54a30cdb1ad5c1707a777eb9156e1001
#
_cell.length_a   1.000
_cell.length_b   1.000
_cell.length_c   1.000
_cell.angle_alpha   90.00
_cell.angle_beta   90.00
_cell.angle_gamma   90.00
#
_symmetry.space_group_name_H-M   'P 1'
#
loop_
_entity.id
_entity.type
_entity.pdbx_description
1 polymer ?
#
loop_
_entity_poly.entity_id
_entity_poly.type
_entity_poly.pdbx_seq_one_letter_code
_entity_poly.pdbx_strand_id
1 'polypeptide(L)'
;MVLLLAARLASAQGGHPQPPPPPPGAKATKCTGRLIPQLEDITSKAGITFKHTADPAKKYIVESMSGGVILIDYDRDGWLDIYFTNAPTVEMAVKGQKSRGALYRNNHDGTFTDVTEKAGLNSPCFAMGGAVGDYDNDGWPDLYVTCLGGNVLYHNNGDGTFTDATAKAGVADGRWSAGAAFGDYDGDGFLDLMVTNYVDFHLNDLPGFGKSPNCKYRGIDVQCGPRGLKGAGDALFHNNGNGTFKDVAKSAGVDDPNGYYGMSVVWADFNNTGRPDIYIANDSTPKFLYKNLGNGKFVDIGLESGTAVSEDGSEQASMGIAIGDYLHTGRPSIYVTNFSDENDVLYRNDGNWNFSDVSYASGVALPSLPYVKWGTAFADLDNDGWLDLITVTGHVYPQVDALPSGASYREPKLLRMNQKDGTFCDASDQAGPALLQKRVSRGLAVGDLFNNGNVDVVVGDIDGAPMILKNQGVPGRHWVSFELAGTKSNRLAIGARIKVVAGGMTQTDEVHSGGSYLSQNDLRLHFGLNAAAKIEWVEIRWPSGRVDTLADLPADQFYSVLEGSGVVPSERIRPLPVKSKPAAAPTAP
;
A
#
# COMPACT_ATOMS: atom_id res chain seq x y z
N MET A 1 -49.85 -11.10 -6.97
CA MET A 1 -48.85 -12.03 -7.47
C MET A 1 -47.63 -11.87 -6.53
N VAL A 2 -47.56 -12.75 -5.54
CA VAL A 2 -46.55 -12.69 -4.47
C VAL A 2 -45.29 -13.40 -4.98
N LEU A 3 -44.19 -12.67 -5.17
CA LEU A 3 -42.89 -13.27 -5.43
C LEU A 3 -42.37 -13.84 -4.10
N LEU A 4 -42.29 -15.18 -4.03
CA LEU A 4 -41.54 -15.89 -3.00
C LEU A 4 -40.06 -15.69 -3.25
N LEU A 5 -39.38 -14.89 -2.44
CA LEU A 5 -37.94 -14.93 -2.28
C LEU A 5 -37.59 -16.25 -1.59
N ALA A 6 -37.07 -17.20 -2.33
CA ALA A 6 -36.41 -18.39 -1.79
C ALA A 6 -35.04 -17.97 -1.24
N ALA A 7 -34.95 -17.72 0.07
CA ALA A 7 -33.66 -17.62 0.76
C ALA A 7 -32.95 -18.98 0.62
N ARG A 8 -31.93 -19.06 -0.20
CA ARG A 8 -30.98 -20.18 -0.21
C ARG A 8 -30.17 -20.08 1.09
N LEU A 9 -30.45 -20.99 2.02
CA LEU A 9 -29.56 -21.30 3.13
C LEU A 9 -28.25 -21.84 2.52
N ALA A 10 -27.29 -20.96 2.30
CA ALA A 10 -25.93 -21.36 1.98
C ALA A 10 -25.33 -22.01 3.23
N SER A 11 -24.96 -23.27 3.13
CA SER A 11 -24.20 -23.97 4.16
C SER A 11 -22.88 -23.26 4.33
N ALA A 12 -22.67 -22.60 5.48
CA ALA A 12 -21.43 -21.93 5.85
C ALA A 12 -20.29 -22.96 5.90
N GLN A 13 -19.51 -23.04 4.84
CA GLN A 13 -18.21 -23.71 4.85
C GLN A 13 -17.15 -22.65 5.06
N GLY A 14 -16.64 -22.56 6.30
CA GLY A 14 -15.45 -21.79 6.61
C GLY A 14 -15.49 -20.29 6.27
N GLY A 15 -16.40 -19.55 6.84
CA GLY A 15 -16.30 -18.07 6.96
C GLY A 15 -16.58 -17.23 5.71
N HIS A 16 -16.41 -17.73 4.51
CA HIS A 16 -16.71 -16.99 3.27
C HIS A 16 -17.89 -17.61 2.51
N PRO A 17 -18.93 -16.83 2.15
CA PRO A 17 -19.96 -17.32 1.24
C PRO A 17 -19.33 -17.68 -0.12
N GLN A 18 -19.86 -18.70 -0.77
CA GLN A 18 -19.43 -19.02 -2.14
C GLN A 18 -19.82 -17.86 -3.06
N PRO A 19 -18.87 -17.28 -3.82
CA PRO A 19 -19.20 -16.21 -4.75
C PRO A 19 -20.15 -16.70 -5.84
N PRO A 20 -20.95 -15.84 -6.44
CA PRO A 20 -21.74 -16.18 -7.60
C PRO A 20 -20.84 -16.61 -8.76
N PRO A 21 -21.34 -17.44 -9.69
CA PRO A 21 -20.59 -17.77 -10.89
C PRO A 21 -20.31 -16.53 -11.72
N PRO A 22 -19.17 -16.48 -12.44
CA PRO A 22 -18.85 -15.38 -13.34
C PRO A 22 -20.00 -15.07 -14.30
N PRO A 23 -20.19 -13.80 -14.70
CA PRO A 23 -21.19 -13.43 -15.69
C PRO A 23 -20.99 -14.18 -17.01
N PRO A 24 -22.06 -14.52 -17.74
CA PRO A 24 -21.94 -15.14 -19.07
C PRO A 24 -21.10 -14.27 -20.02
N GLY A 25 -20.07 -14.87 -20.60
CA GLY A 25 -19.19 -14.18 -21.55
C GLY A 25 -17.95 -13.51 -20.93
N ALA A 26 -17.79 -13.51 -19.62
CA ALA A 26 -16.56 -13.05 -18.98
C ALA A 26 -15.35 -13.89 -19.47
N LYS A 27 -14.27 -13.23 -19.89
CA LYS A 27 -13.06 -13.88 -20.42
C LYS A 27 -11.82 -13.22 -19.82
N ALA A 28 -10.87 -14.05 -19.41
CA ALA A 28 -9.49 -13.61 -19.22
C ALA A 28 -8.81 -13.53 -20.59
N THR A 29 -8.22 -12.39 -20.90
CA THR A 29 -7.53 -12.16 -22.16
C THR A 29 -6.03 -12.12 -21.92
N LYS A 30 -5.25 -12.96 -22.61
CA LYS A 30 -3.78 -12.87 -22.59
C LYS A 30 -3.32 -11.69 -23.44
N CYS A 31 -2.21 -11.08 -23.04
CA CYS A 31 -1.61 -10.00 -23.82
C CYS A 31 -1.03 -10.53 -25.13
N THR A 32 -1.31 -9.85 -26.23
CA THR A 32 -0.80 -10.16 -27.56
C THR A 32 -0.41 -8.89 -28.31
N GLY A 33 0.61 -8.97 -29.18
CA GLY A 33 0.97 -7.87 -30.06
C GLY A 33 1.61 -6.64 -29.37
N ARG A 34 2.05 -6.77 -28.11
CA ARG A 34 2.78 -5.72 -27.38
C ARG A 34 4.04 -6.26 -26.72
N LEU A 35 5.00 -5.39 -26.44
CA LEU A 35 6.15 -5.74 -25.61
C LEU A 35 5.71 -5.75 -24.14
N ILE A 36 6.16 -6.76 -23.42
CA ILE A 36 5.89 -6.89 -21.98
C ILE A 36 7.22 -6.63 -21.23
N PRO A 37 7.23 -5.75 -20.23
CA PRO A 37 8.43 -5.48 -19.43
C PRO A 37 8.87 -6.76 -18.71
N GLN A 38 10.18 -6.98 -18.64
CA GLN A 38 10.74 -8.14 -17.97
C GLN A 38 11.16 -7.77 -16.55
N LEU A 39 10.64 -8.49 -15.56
CA LEU A 39 10.95 -8.32 -14.14
C LEU A 39 11.96 -9.40 -13.70
N GLU A 40 13.18 -8.99 -13.38
CA GLU A 40 14.26 -9.88 -12.95
C GLU A 40 14.37 -9.90 -11.42
N ASP A 41 14.34 -11.07 -10.79
CA ASP A 41 14.66 -11.20 -9.36
C ASP A 41 16.17 -11.03 -9.14
N ILE A 42 16.55 -9.90 -8.58
CA ILE A 42 17.94 -9.56 -8.26
C ILE A 42 18.26 -9.64 -6.76
N THR A 43 17.35 -10.15 -5.94
CA THR A 43 17.42 -10.11 -4.46
C THR A 43 18.79 -10.53 -3.90
N SER A 44 19.31 -11.67 -4.36
CA SER A 44 20.64 -12.13 -3.90
C SER A 44 21.79 -11.31 -4.47
N LYS A 45 21.67 -10.79 -5.69
CA LYS A 45 22.68 -9.89 -6.29
C LYS A 45 22.69 -8.54 -5.58
N ALA A 46 21.50 -8.09 -5.14
CA ALA A 46 21.31 -6.84 -4.41
C ALA A 46 21.81 -6.88 -2.95
N GLY A 47 22.26 -8.02 -2.45
CA GLY A 47 22.79 -8.15 -1.10
C GLY A 47 21.74 -8.21 0.00
N ILE A 48 20.47 -8.47 -0.34
CA ILE A 48 19.38 -8.61 0.65
C ILE A 48 19.49 -9.97 1.34
N THR A 49 19.73 -9.94 2.65
CA THR A 49 19.87 -11.12 3.49
C THR A 49 18.71 -11.31 4.47
N PHE A 50 17.81 -10.35 4.53
CA PHE A 50 16.63 -10.38 5.38
C PHE A 50 15.78 -11.63 5.12
N LYS A 51 15.24 -12.19 6.20
CA LYS A 51 14.22 -13.24 6.14
C LYS A 51 13.15 -12.93 7.16
N HIS A 52 11.91 -12.95 6.71
CA HIS A 52 10.78 -12.81 7.60
C HIS A 52 10.68 -14.05 8.50
N THR A 53 10.45 -13.82 9.80
CA THR A 53 10.25 -14.89 10.78
C THR A 53 8.90 -15.58 10.50
N ALA A 54 8.88 -16.88 10.44
CA ALA A 54 7.69 -17.66 10.12
C ALA A 54 7.57 -18.95 10.92
N ASP A 55 6.34 -19.36 11.20
CA ASP A 55 5.99 -20.72 11.60
C ASP A 55 5.28 -21.42 10.43
N PRO A 56 5.83 -22.51 9.88
CA PRO A 56 5.19 -23.23 8.77
C PRO A 56 3.82 -23.84 9.15
N ALA A 57 3.52 -24.04 10.42
CA ALA A 57 2.23 -24.57 10.85
C ALA A 57 1.10 -23.52 10.77
N LYS A 58 1.41 -22.23 10.92
CA LYS A 58 0.46 -21.10 10.88
C LYS A 58 -0.86 -21.38 11.60
N LYS A 59 -0.81 -21.43 12.91
CA LYS A 59 -1.96 -21.76 13.77
C LYS A 59 -2.77 -20.56 14.20
N TYR A 60 -2.21 -19.37 14.04
CA TYR A 60 -2.79 -18.10 14.46
C TYR A 60 -2.88 -17.14 13.29
N ILE A 61 -4.02 -16.44 13.17
CA ILE A 61 -4.26 -15.52 12.06
C ILE A 61 -3.18 -14.42 12.00
N VAL A 62 -2.70 -13.92 13.13
CA VAL A 62 -1.69 -12.87 13.20
C VAL A 62 -0.36 -13.26 12.53
N GLU A 63 -0.01 -14.55 12.54
CA GLU A 63 1.21 -15.05 11.89
C GLU A 63 1.13 -15.06 10.35
N SER A 64 -0.06 -14.86 9.79
CA SER A 64 -0.27 -14.81 8.34
C SER A 64 -0.39 -13.40 7.78
N MET A 65 -0.28 -12.34 8.60
CA MET A 65 -0.70 -10.99 8.26
C MET A 65 0.42 -9.96 8.09
N SER A 66 1.61 -10.16 8.63
CA SER A 66 2.77 -9.26 8.53
C SER A 66 3.39 -9.23 7.12
N GLY A 67 4.54 -8.59 6.94
CA GLY A 67 5.34 -8.62 5.71
C GLY A 67 5.21 -7.36 4.86
N GLY A 68 4.91 -6.21 5.48
CA GLY A 68 4.89 -4.91 4.82
C GLY A 68 6.26 -4.50 4.28
N VAL A 69 6.24 -3.71 3.20
CA VAL A 69 7.41 -3.14 2.51
C VAL A 69 7.26 -1.64 2.42
N ILE A 70 8.23 -0.90 2.90
CA ILE A 70 8.21 0.56 2.89
C ILE A 70 9.39 1.08 2.08
N LEU A 71 9.12 1.82 1.01
CA LEU A 71 10.12 2.58 0.27
C LEU A 71 10.24 3.97 0.89
N ILE A 72 11.47 4.39 1.15
CA ILE A 72 11.80 5.65 1.82
C ILE A 72 13.18 6.12 1.39
N ASP A 73 13.35 7.38 1.04
CA ASP A 73 14.67 8.04 0.92
C ASP A 73 15.02 8.64 2.29
N TYR A 74 15.47 7.78 3.24
CA TYR A 74 15.59 8.20 4.64
C TYR A 74 16.77 9.14 4.90
N ASP A 75 17.84 9.06 4.11
CA ASP A 75 19.02 9.94 4.23
C ASP A 75 19.03 11.08 3.19
N ARG A 76 17.92 11.22 2.43
CA ARG A 76 17.65 12.32 1.47
C ARG A 76 18.74 12.45 0.42
N ASP A 77 19.36 11.33 0.03
CA ASP A 77 20.37 11.30 -1.02
C ASP A 77 19.80 11.15 -2.44
N GLY A 78 18.49 10.89 -2.56
CA GLY A 78 17.76 10.78 -3.81
C GLY A 78 17.61 9.37 -4.34
N TRP A 79 18.01 8.39 -3.55
CA TRP A 79 17.84 6.99 -3.85
C TRP A 79 16.89 6.36 -2.85
N LEU A 80 16.03 5.47 -3.33
CA LEU A 80 15.09 4.78 -2.46
C LEU A 80 15.79 3.70 -1.66
N ASP A 81 15.57 3.74 -0.36
CA ASP A 81 15.91 2.70 0.61
C ASP A 81 14.68 1.82 0.88
N ILE A 82 14.91 0.67 1.52
CA ILE A 82 13.85 -0.31 1.73
C ILE A 82 13.78 -0.70 3.20
N TYR A 83 12.62 -0.50 3.84
CA TYR A 83 12.36 -1.07 5.15
C TYR A 83 11.39 -2.24 5.05
N PHE A 84 11.79 -3.40 5.57
CA PHE A 84 10.97 -4.60 5.69
C PHE A 84 10.47 -4.75 7.12
N THR A 85 9.16 -4.93 7.30
CA THR A 85 8.61 -5.28 8.60
C THR A 85 8.86 -6.74 8.94
N ASN A 86 8.88 -7.08 10.21
CA ASN A 86 9.01 -8.46 10.70
C ASN A 86 8.18 -8.67 11.96
N ALA A 87 7.67 -9.88 12.12
CA ALA A 87 6.90 -10.26 13.30
C ALA A 87 7.47 -11.54 13.90
N PRO A 88 7.55 -11.68 15.24
CA PRO A 88 7.84 -12.97 15.86
C PRO A 88 6.68 -13.93 15.62
N THR A 89 6.91 -15.22 15.76
CA THR A 89 5.79 -16.15 15.89
C THR A 89 5.07 -15.91 17.22
N VAL A 90 3.81 -16.35 17.35
CA VAL A 90 3.07 -16.24 18.62
C VAL A 90 3.82 -16.97 19.74
N GLU A 91 4.39 -18.14 19.46
CA GLU A 91 5.18 -18.88 20.44
C GLU A 91 6.43 -18.13 20.90
N MET A 92 7.10 -17.41 19.98
CA MET A 92 8.23 -16.52 20.32
C MET A 92 7.76 -15.35 21.17
N ALA A 93 6.67 -14.68 20.75
CA ALA A 93 6.14 -13.50 21.46
C ALA A 93 5.70 -13.83 22.89
N VAL A 94 5.03 -14.97 23.12
CA VAL A 94 4.65 -15.46 24.46
C VAL A 94 5.88 -15.72 25.34
N LYS A 95 7.02 -16.12 24.76
CA LYS A 95 8.30 -16.30 25.46
C LYS A 95 9.11 -15.01 25.60
N GLY A 96 8.57 -13.87 25.18
CA GLY A 96 9.28 -12.58 25.18
C GLY A 96 10.40 -12.48 24.14
N GLN A 97 10.46 -13.40 23.19
CA GLN A 97 11.37 -13.37 22.05
C GLN A 97 10.84 -12.40 20.99
N LYS A 98 11.74 -11.75 20.29
CA LYS A 98 11.43 -10.64 19.38
C LYS A 98 11.97 -10.94 17.99
N SER A 99 11.35 -10.32 16.99
CA SER A 99 11.89 -10.21 15.63
C SER A 99 12.05 -8.72 15.31
N ARG A 100 13.03 -8.36 14.52
CA ARG A 100 13.23 -6.98 14.08
C ARG A 100 12.93 -6.85 12.60
N GLY A 101 12.39 -5.70 12.19
CA GLY A 101 12.40 -5.26 10.79
C GLY A 101 13.84 -5.01 10.30
N ALA A 102 13.99 -4.64 9.05
CA ALA A 102 15.31 -4.33 8.50
C ALA A 102 15.26 -3.14 7.55
N LEU A 103 16.11 -2.14 7.76
CA LEU A 103 16.35 -1.02 6.85
C LEU A 103 17.57 -1.32 6.00
N TYR A 104 17.38 -1.34 4.70
CA TYR A 104 18.40 -1.52 3.70
C TYR A 104 18.66 -0.20 2.97
N ARG A 105 19.87 0.36 3.15
CA ARG A 105 20.33 1.55 2.45
C ARG A 105 20.77 1.18 1.03
N ASN A 106 20.34 1.95 0.05
CA ASN A 106 20.78 1.84 -1.35
C ASN A 106 22.23 2.31 -1.49
N ASN A 107 23.10 1.50 -2.11
CA ASN A 107 24.50 1.84 -2.32
C ASN A 107 24.77 2.52 -3.68
N HIS A 108 23.73 2.81 -4.48
CA HIS A 108 23.75 3.44 -5.81
C HIS A 108 24.43 2.59 -6.92
N ASP A 109 24.80 1.36 -6.63
CA ASP A 109 25.46 0.43 -7.54
C ASP A 109 24.62 -0.83 -7.85
N GLY A 110 23.34 -0.81 -7.45
CA GLY A 110 22.42 -1.94 -7.57
C GLY A 110 22.46 -2.89 -6.38
N THR A 111 23.21 -2.54 -5.33
CA THR A 111 23.25 -3.29 -4.06
C THR A 111 22.72 -2.48 -2.90
N PHE A 112 22.42 -3.16 -1.78
CA PHE A 112 21.90 -2.56 -0.56
C PHE A 112 22.67 -3.06 0.65
N THR A 113 22.76 -2.23 1.68
CA THR A 113 23.43 -2.55 2.96
C THR A 113 22.41 -2.48 4.11
N ASP A 114 22.34 -3.53 4.94
CA ASP A 114 21.55 -3.51 6.19
C ASP A 114 22.16 -2.49 7.16
N VAL A 115 21.43 -1.41 7.43
CA VAL A 115 21.82 -0.32 8.33
C VAL A 115 20.94 -0.24 9.58
N THR A 116 20.07 -1.21 9.82
CA THR A 116 19.03 -1.22 10.85
C THR A 116 19.56 -0.85 12.23
N GLU A 117 20.64 -1.49 12.69
CA GLU A 117 21.23 -1.21 14.00
C GLU A 117 21.84 0.18 14.06
N LYS A 118 22.58 0.57 13.03
CA LYS A 118 23.18 1.91 12.93
C LYS A 118 22.12 2.99 12.90
N ALA A 119 21.01 2.74 12.21
CA ALA A 119 19.90 3.67 12.11
C ALA A 119 19.03 3.73 13.39
N GLY A 120 19.22 2.84 14.36
CA GLY A 120 18.46 2.85 15.61
C GLY A 120 17.04 2.27 15.50
N LEU A 121 16.70 1.57 14.41
CA LEU A 121 15.37 0.97 14.18
C LEU A 121 15.23 -0.38 14.90
N ASN A 122 15.41 -0.37 16.21
CA ASN A 122 15.49 -1.58 17.03
C ASN A 122 14.22 -1.88 17.83
N SER A 123 13.11 -1.17 17.59
CA SER A 123 11.89 -1.40 18.35
C SER A 123 11.30 -2.77 18.02
N PRO A 124 11.13 -3.59 19.02
CA PRO A 124 10.74 -4.96 18.83
C PRO A 124 9.23 -5.11 19.02
N CYS A 125 8.44 -4.69 18.09
CA CYS A 125 7.01 -4.96 18.09
C CYS A 125 6.69 -6.17 17.20
N PHE A 126 5.45 -6.64 17.25
CA PHE A 126 4.91 -7.59 16.29
C PHE A 126 4.47 -6.78 15.06
N ALA A 127 5.46 -6.40 14.21
CA ALA A 127 5.24 -5.43 13.16
C ALA A 127 4.39 -5.99 12.01
N MET A 128 3.46 -5.20 11.53
CA MET A 128 2.58 -5.50 10.39
C MET A 128 3.04 -4.77 9.14
N GLY A 129 2.96 -3.46 9.14
CA GLY A 129 3.25 -2.57 8.04
C GLY A 129 3.78 -1.23 8.49
N GLY A 130 3.65 -0.22 7.62
CA GLY A 130 4.04 1.14 7.98
C GLY A 130 3.73 2.16 6.91
N ALA A 131 3.96 3.43 7.23
CA ALA A 131 3.77 4.58 6.36
C ALA A 131 4.90 5.59 6.55
N VAL A 132 5.15 6.38 5.52
CA VAL A 132 6.14 7.47 5.52
C VAL A 132 5.42 8.82 5.54
N GLY A 133 5.90 9.72 6.39
CA GLY A 133 5.45 11.12 6.46
C GLY A 133 6.49 11.96 7.19
N ASP A 134 6.53 13.25 6.94
CA ASP A 134 7.32 14.23 7.70
C ASP A 134 6.35 14.93 8.64
N TYR A 135 6.19 14.39 9.87
CA TYR A 135 5.11 14.82 10.76
C TYR A 135 5.38 16.15 11.45
N ASP A 136 6.64 16.58 11.54
CA ASP A 136 7.01 17.85 12.17
C ASP A 136 7.56 18.90 11.18
N ASN A 137 7.48 18.58 9.87
CA ASN A 137 7.85 19.46 8.76
C ASN A 137 9.33 19.91 8.78
N ASP A 138 10.23 19.07 9.31
CA ASP A 138 11.67 19.39 9.35
C ASP A 138 12.40 19.04 8.04
N GLY A 139 11.72 18.38 7.11
CA GLY A 139 12.20 17.98 5.78
C GLY A 139 12.78 16.58 5.71
N TRP A 140 12.81 15.85 6.82
CA TRP A 140 13.26 14.47 6.88
C TRP A 140 12.06 13.51 6.96
N PRO A 141 12.00 12.47 6.13
CA PRO A 141 10.88 11.52 6.18
C PRO A 141 10.98 10.65 7.43
N ASP A 142 9.89 10.66 8.21
CA ASP A 142 9.72 9.81 9.37
C ASP A 142 9.03 8.50 9.00
N LEU A 143 9.14 7.50 9.88
CA LEU A 143 8.59 6.18 9.67
C LEU A 143 7.61 5.80 10.79
N TYR A 144 6.34 5.56 10.45
CA TYR A 144 5.39 4.97 11.36
C TYR A 144 5.25 3.47 11.08
N VAL A 145 5.45 2.63 12.09
CA VAL A 145 5.36 1.17 12.00
C VAL A 145 4.14 0.69 12.79
N THR A 146 3.22 0.01 12.12
CA THR A 146 2.03 -0.59 12.73
C THR A 146 2.35 -1.95 13.33
N CYS A 147 1.77 -2.23 14.51
CA CYS A 147 2.11 -3.41 15.30
C CYS A 147 0.87 -4.01 15.98
N LEU A 148 0.98 -5.26 16.39
CA LEU A 148 0.12 -5.81 17.43
C LEU A 148 0.64 -5.37 18.81
N GLY A 149 -0.18 -4.63 19.54
CA GLY A 149 0.09 -4.28 20.95
C GLY A 149 0.93 -3.02 21.17
N GLY A 150 1.20 -2.23 20.15
CA GLY A 150 1.84 -0.92 20.27
C GLY A 150 2.62 -0.51 19.03
N ASN A 151 2.11 0.51 18.33
CA ASN A 151 2.75 1.09 17.14
C ASN A 151 3.99 1.92 17.52
N VAL A 152 4.85 2.18 16.54
CA VAL A 152 6.07 2.96 16.75
C VAL A 152 6.18 4.08 15.72
N LEU A 153 6.33 5.33 16.18
CA LEU A 153 6.73 6.47 15.37
C LEU A 153 8.24 6.69 15.53
N TYR A 154 8.97 6.50 14.48
CA TYR A 154 10.39 6.82 14.40
C TYR A 154 10.59 8.18 13.79
N HIS A 155 11.08 9.15 14.57
CA HIS A 155 11.51 10.46 14.09
C HIS A 155 12.91 10.33 13.46
N ASN A 156 13.05 10.84 12.27
CA ASN A 156 14.31 10.89 11.53
C ASN A 156 15.18 12.05 12.03
N ASN A 157 16.34 11.76 12.64
CA ASN A 157 17.21 12.79 13.21
C ASN A 157 18.02 13.58 12.16
N GLY A 158 17.92 13.24 10.86
CA GLY A 158 18.65 13.89 9.78
C GLY A 158 20.15 13.59 9.74
N ASP A 159 20.62 12.64 10.52
CA ASP A 159 22.03 12.20 10.57
C ASP A 159 22.20 10.72 10.21
N GLY A 160 21.18 10.12 9.61
CA GLY A 160 21.10 8.70 9.25
C GLY A 160 20.64 7.80 10.39
N THR A 161 20.12 8.39 11.47
CA THR A 161 19.56 7.66 12.62
C THR A 161 18.12 8.08 12.90
N PHE A 162 17.40 7.24 13.63
CA PHE A 162 16.03 7.48 14.09
C PHE A 162 15.92 7.45 15.61
N THR A 163 14.95 8.18 16.15
CA THR A 163 14.57 8.16 17.56
C THR A 163 13.12 7.74 17.70
N ASP A 164 12.80 6.84 18.65
CA ASP A 164 11.41 6.51 18.98
C ASP A 164 10.73 7.73 19.60
N ALA A 165 9.82 8.34 18.87
CA ALA A 165 9.04 9.51 19.26
C ALA A 165 7.62 9.15 19.74
N THR A 166 7.23 7.87 19.76
CA THR A 166 5.86 7.38 19.95
C THR A 166 5.17 7.97 21.16
N ALA A 167 5.81 7.86 22.33
CA ALA A 167 5.23 8.34 23.59
C ALA A 167 5.16 9.88 23.64
N LYS A 168 6.18 10.58 23.09
CA LYS A 168 6.24 12.03 23.02
C LYS A 168 5.17 12.57 22.07
N ALA A 169 5.00 11.93 20.92
CA ALA A 169 4.02 12.32 19.90
C ALA A 169 2.58 11.95 20.30
N GLY A 170 2.38 10.98 21.21
CA GLY A 170 1.05 10.56 21.64
C GLY A 170 0.31 9.69 20.62
N VAL A 171 1.04 8.94 19.79
CA VAL A 171 0.49 8.09 18.72
C VAL A 171 0.59 6.59 19.01
N ALA A 172 0.81 6.21 20.26
CA ALA A 172 0.77 4.82 20.69
C ALA A 172 -0.65 4.28 20.54
N ASP A 173 -0.80 3.18 19.81
CA ASP A 173 -2.05 2.42 19.71
C ASP A 173 -1.80 1.00 20.18
N GLY A 174 -2.46 0.60 21.26
CA GLY A 174 -2.26 -0.71 21.89
C GLY A 174 -3.06 -1.85 21.23
N ARG A 175 -3.85 -1.56 20.18
CA ARG A 175 -4.66 -2.52 19.45
C ARG A 175 -3.80 -3.31 18.44
N TRP A 176 -4.42 -4.16 17.68
CA TRP A 176 -3.76 -4.76 16.51
C TRP A 176 -3.93 -3.82 15.31
N SER A 177 -2.97 -2.93 15.12
CA SER A 177 -2.95 -2.04 13.98
C SER A 177 -2.43 -2.76 12.73
N ALA A 178 -3.14 -2.57 11.61
CA ALA A 178 -2.81 -3.12 10.31
C ALA A 178 -2.22 -2.03 9.41
N GLY A 179 -3.05 -1.28 8.70
CA GLY A 179 -2.62 -0.20 7.81
C GLY A 179 -2.42 1.14 8.51
N ALA A 180 -1.61 2.00 7.91
CA ALA A 180 -1.47 3.40 8.28
C ALA A 180 -1.24 4.26 7.04
N ALA A 181 -1.66 5.52 7.08
CA ALA A 181 -1.39 6.49 6.04
C ALA A 181 -1.38 7.92 6.60
N PHE A 182 -0.42 8.72 6.19
CA PHE A 182 -0.38 10.15 6.49
C PHE A 182 -1.18 10.95 5.47
N GLY A 183 -1.86 12.02 5.91
CA GLY A 183 -2.61 12.94 5.06
C GLY A 183 -2.96 14.21 5.82
N ASP A 184 -3.01 15.35 5.13
CA ASP A 184 -3.41 16.65 5.68
C ASP A 184 -4.91 16.86 5.41
N TYR A 185 -5.79 16.41 6.34
CA TYR A 185 -7.22 16.38 6.08
C TYR A 185 -7.92 17.72 6.30
N ASP A 186 -7.33 18.64 7.04
CA ASP A 186 -7.93 19.95 7.33
C ASP A 186 -7.21 21.12 6.65
N GLY A 187 -6.10 20.85 5.94
CA GLY A 187 -5.37 21.80 5.10
C GLY A 187 -4.52 22.76 5.91
N ASP A 188 -4.08 22.37 7.11
CA ASP A 188 -3.26 23.22 7.97
C ASP A 188 -1.75 23.14 7.67
N GLY A 189 -1.34 22.20 6.79
CA GLY A 189 0.04 21.99 6.35
C GLY A 189 0.82 21.00 7.21
N PHE A 190 0.22 20.39 8.22
CA PHE A 190 0.79 19.30 8.99
C PHE A 190 0.11 17.97 8.64
N LEU A 191 0.89 16.90 8.62
CA LEU A 191 0.35 15.58 8.30
C LEU A 191 -0.33 14.95 9.50
N ASP A 192 -1.61 14.61 9.35
CA ASP A 192 -2.38 13.76 10.24
C ASP A 192 -2.12 12.29 9.93
N LEU A 193 -2.53 11.38 10.81
CA LEU A 193 -2.27 9.97 10.68
C LEU A 193 -3.54 9.14 10.89
N MET A 194 -3.99 8.44 9.83
CA MET A 194 -5.03 7.42 9.92
C MET A 194 -4.41 6.05 10.16
N VAL A 195 -4.95 5.29 11.11
CA VAL A 195 -4.50 3.94 11.47
C VAL A 195 -5.71 3.02 11.50
N THR A 196 -5.68 1.95 10.71
CA THR A 196 -6.70 0.91 10.75
C THR A 196 -6.34 -0.18 11.74
N ASN A 197 -7.33 -0.65 12.48
CA ASN A 197 -7.18 -1.74 13.42
C ASN A 197 -8.04 -2.93 13.01
N TYR A 198 -7.49 -4.13 13.18
CA TYR A 198 -8.08 -5.34 12.65
C TYR A 198 -8.99 -6.05 13.66
N VAL A 199 -8.45 -6.95 14.43
CA VAL A 199 -9.17 -7.76 15.42
C VAL A 199 -8.73 -7.36 16.82
N ASP A 200 -9.68 -7.31 17.75
CA ASP A 200 -9.41 -7.18 19.19
C ASP A 200 -8.75 -8.48 19.68
N PHE A 201 -7.44 -8.57 19.49
CA PHE A 201 -6.65 -9.79 19.62
C PHE A 201 -5.65 -9.66 20.76
N HIS A 202 -5.69 -10.62 21.67
CA HIS A 202 -4.77 -10.69 22.79
C HIS A 202 -4.00 -12.01 22.79
N LEU A 203 -2.68 -11.96 22.90
CA LEU A 203 -1.82 -13.15 22.89
C LEU A 203 -2.19 -14.20 23.96
N ASN A 204 -2.84 -13.76 25.04
CA ASN A 204 -3.25 -14.63 26.16
C ASN A 204 -4.66 -15.23 25.97
N ASP A 205 -5.42 -14.81 24.98
CA ASP A 205 -6.79 -15.27 24.70
C ASP A 205 -6.93 -15.68 23.23
N LEU A 206 -6.18 -16.70 22.85
CA LEU A 206 -6.10 -17.14 21.46
C LEU A 206 -7.21 -18.14 21.15
N PRO A 207 -8.02 -17.88 20.08
CA PRO A 207 -8.98 -18.87 19.60
C PRO A 207 -8.27 -20.17 19.20
N GLY A 208 -8.74 -21.28 19.74
CA GLY A 208 -8.14 -22.59 19.46
C GLY A 208 -8.28 -23.00 17.99
N PHE A 209 -7.18 -23.41 17.37
CA PHE A 209 -7.13 -23.93 16.00
C PHE A 209 -8.22 -24.99 15.75
N GLY A 210 -9.05 -24.78 14.72
CA GLY A 210 -10.15 -25.69 14.34
C GLY A 210 -11.31 -25.80 15.34
N LYS A 211 -11.36 -24.98 16.39
CA LYS A 211 -12.34 -25.13 17.50
C LYS A 211 -13.69 -24.46 17.24
N SER A 212 -13.85 -23.69 16.18
CA SER A 212 -15.09 -23.00 15.82
C SER A 212 -15.47 -23.32 14.35
N PRO A 213 -16.74 -23.20 13.97
CA PRO A 213 -17.14 -23.25 12.54
C PRO A 213 -16.38 -22.27 11.66
N ASN A 214 -16.03 -21.09 12.18
CA ASN A 214 -15.24 -20.08 11.48
C ASN A 214 -13.73 -20.41 11.38
N CYS A 215 -13.29 -21.54 11.95
CA CYS A 215 -11.93 -22.04 11.91
C CYS A 215 -11.80 -23.26 10.97
N LYS A 216 -12.62 -23.28 9.92
CA LYS A 216 -12.67 -24.33 8.89
C LYS A 216 -12.55 -23.68 7.51
N TYR A 217 -11.81 -24.29 6.62
CA TYR A 217 -11.73 -23.91 5.20
C TYR A 217 -11.87 -25.15 4.33
N ARG A 218 -12.89 -25.22 3.46
CA ARG A 218 -13.17 -26.38 2.59
C ARG A 218 -13.09 -27.73 3.32
N GLY A 219 -13.57 -27.77 4.57
CA GLY A 219 -13.64 -28.97 5.40
C GLY A 219 -12.40 -29.31 6.23
N ILE A 220 -11.27 -28.58 6.06
CA ILE A 220 -10.08 -28.75 6.90
C ILE A 220 -10.04 -27.75 8.06
N ASP A 221 -9.35 -28.10 9.14
CA ASP A 221 -9.10 -27.22 10.27
C ASP A 221 -8.04 -26.17 9.90
N VAL A 222 -8.33 -24.89 10.24
CA VAL A 222 -7.45 -23.76 10.00
C VAL A 222 -7.47 -22.81 11.21
N GLN A 223 -6.62 -21.78 11.19
CA GLN A 223 -6.72 -20.67 12.16
C GLN A 223 -8.06 -19.95 12.04
N CYS A 224 -8.54 -19.44 13.18
CA CYS A 224 -9.78 -18.70 13.26
C CYS A 224 -9.61 -17.23 12.82
N GLY A 225 -10.62 -16.69 12.17
CA GLY A 225 -10.74 -15.25 11.96
C GLY A 225 -10.92 -14.81 10.50
N PRO A 226 -11.25 -13.52 10.26
CA PRO A 226 -11.67 -12.56 11.28
C PRO A 226 -13.13 -12.75 11.72
N ARG A 227 -13.98 -13.33 10.83
CA ARG A 227 -15.41 -13.52 11.12
C ARG A 227 -15.65 -14.26 12.43
N GLY A 228 -16.54 -13.70 13.26
CA GLY A 228 -16.86 -14.20 14.58
C GLY A 228 -15.88 -13.77 15.69
N LEU A 229 -14.85 -12.99 15.36
CA LEU A 229 -14.03 -12.27 16.32
C LEU A 229 -14.52 -10.82 16.44
N LYS A 230 -14.14 -10.13 17.50
CA LYS A 230 -14.48 -8.72 17.71
C LYS A 230 -13.47 -7.84 16.95
N GLY A 231 -13.94 -6.87 16.19
CA GLY A 231 -13.09 -5.86 15.56
C GLY A 231 -12.60 -4.81 16.57
N ALA A 232 -11.53 -4.12 16.22
CA ALA A 232 -10.82 -3.23 17.14
C ALA A 232 -11.16 -1.75 16.99
N GLY A 233 -11.80 -1.33 15.86
CA GLY A 233 -12.09 0.08 15.55
C GLY A 233 -10.83 0.88 15.18
N ASP A 234 -10.99 1.96 14.43
CA ASP A 234 -9.90 2.71 13.84
C ASP A 234 -9.47 3.94 14.66
N ALA A 235 -8.31 4.53 14.34
CA ALA A 235 -7.81 5.76 14.96
C ALA A 235 -7.48 6.81 13.90
N LEU A 236 -7.85 8.07 14.17
CA LEU A 236 -7.39 9.25 13.44
C LEU A 236 -6.65 10.17 14.40
N PHE A 237 -5.35 10.27 14.24
CA PHE A 237 -4.49 11.15 15.02
C PHE A 237 -4.33 12.49 14.30
N HIS A 238 -4.97 13.54 14.83
CA HIS A 238 -4.80 14.92 14.37
C HIS A 238 -3.49 15.50 14.89
N ASN A 239 -2.70 16.08 13.99
CA ASN A 239 -1.42 16.72 14.31
C ASN A 239 -1.64 18.12 14.88
N ASN A 240 -1.14 18.39 16.08
CA ASN A 240 -1.27 19.69 16.73
C ASN A 240 -0.27 20.74 16.22
N GLY A 241 0.56 20.45 15.20
CA GLY A 241 1.60 21.33 14.66
C GLY A 241 2.78 21.60 15.59
N ASN A 242 2.94 20.81 16.65
CA ASN A 242 3.99 20.96 17.66
C ASN A 242 4.74 19.65 17.97
N GLY A 243 4.65 18.68 17.04
CA GLY A 243 5.24 17.34 17.19
C GLY A 243 4.43 16.40 18.08
N THR A 244 3.17 16.74 18.40
CA THR A 244 2.24 15.89 19.14
C THR A 244 0.94 15.70 18.39
N PHE A 245 0.25 14.61 18.67
CA PHE A 245 -1.03 14.27 18.07
C PHE A 245 -2.13 14.08 19.12
N LYS A 246 -3.37 14.12 18.64
CA LYS A 246 -4.56 13.83 19.43
C LYS A 246 -5.47 12.88 18.63
N ASP A 247 -5.90 11.76 19.24
CA ASP A 247 -6.91 10.91 18.63
C ASP A 247 -8.25 11.65 18.57
N VAL A 248 -8.74 11.83 17.35
CA VAL A 248 -10.00 12.51 17.03
C VAL A 248 -10.99 11.61 16.28
N ALA A 249 -10.70 10.32 16.08
CA ALA A 249 -11.48 9.41 15.26
C ALA A 249 -12.98 9.49 15.57
N LYS A 250 -13.35 9.37 16.84
CA LYS A 250 -14.75 9.47 17.28
C LYS A 250 -15.37 10.83 16.97
N SER A 251 -14.65 11.90 17.21
CA SER A 251 -15.16 13.25 16.95
C SER A 251 -15.21 13.56 15.46
N ALA A 252 -14.33 12.98 14.67
CA ALA A 252 -14.33 13.10 13.22
C ALA A 252 -15.34 12.19 12.52
N GLY A 253 -15.83 11.12 13.18
CA GLY A 253 -16.79 10.17 12.64
C GLY A 253 -16.16 9.05 11.82
N VAL A 254 -14.93 8.64 12.18
CA VAL A 254 -14.16 7.58 11.50
C VAL A 254 -13.65 6.51 12.47
N ASP A 255 -14.28 6.38 13.66
CA ASP A 255 -13.86 5.48 14.73
C ASP A 255 -14.35 4.03 14.54
N ASP A 256 -15.02 3.73 13.43
CA ASP A 256 -15.61 2.43 13.14
C ASP A 256 -16.41 1.82 14.32
N PRO A 257 -17.58 2.38 14.65
CA PRO A 257 -18.39 1.87 15.77
C PRO A 257 -18.98 0.48 15.51
N ASN A 258 -18.95 0.00 14.25
CA ASN A 258 -19.43 -1.33 13.90
C ASN A 258 -18.40 -2.43 14.23
N GLY A 259 -17.12 -2.06 14.42
CA GLY A 259 -16.02 -2.97 14.67
C GLY A 259 -15.76 -3.86 13.45
N TYR A 260 -15.61 -3.25 12.28
CA TYR A 260 -15.18 -3.94 11.07
C TYR A 260 -13.67 -4.24 11.17
N TYR A 261 -13.15 -4.97 10.21
CA TYR A 261 -11.78 -5.48 10.27
C TYR A 261 -10.89 -4.69 9.33
N GLY A 262 -10.49 -3.48 9.76
CA GLY A 262 -9.67 -2.57 8.96
C GLY A 262 -8.29 -3.15 8.62
N MET A 263 -7.95 -3.19 7.31
CA MET A 263 -6.68 -3.70 6.80
C MET A 263 -5.80 -2.59 6.26
N SER A 264 -6.11 -2.11 5.07
CA SER A 264 -5.35 -1.08 4.38
C SER A 264 -6.14 0.21 4.32
N VAL A 265 -5.41 1.33 4.28
CA VAL A 265 -5.99 2.67 4.21
C VAL A 265 -5.20 3.52 3.23
N VAL A 266 -5.90 4.46 2.59
CA VAL A 266 -5.31 5.46 1.72
C VAL A 266 -6.10 6.76 1.80
N TRP A 267 -5.38 7.88 1.65
CA TRP A 267 -5.95 9.20 1.44
C TRP A 267 -5.94 9.52 -0.04
N ALA A 268 -7.02 10.11 -0.57
CA ALA A 268 -7.08 10.67 -1.92
C ALA A 268 -8.22 11.65 -2.09
N ASP A 269 -8.07 12.65 -2.96
CA ASP A 269 -9.17 13.52 -3.38
C ASP A 269 -9.96 12.88 -4.52
N PHE A 270 -10.91 12.00 -4.18
CA PHE A 270 -11.68 11.23 -5.17
C PHE A 270 -12.59 12.07 -6.06
N ASN A 271 -12.95 13.26 -5.63
CA ASN A 271 -13.92 14.11 -6.36
C ASN A 271 -13.36 15.49 -6.74
N ASN A 272 -12.05 15.69 -6.72
CA ASN A 272 -11.37 16.95 -7.08
C ASN A 272 -11.85 18.16 -6.26
N THR A 273 -12.11 17.96 -4.97
CA THR A 273 -12.57 19.02 -4.06
C THR A 273 -11.44 19.81 -3.42
N GLY A 274 -10.20 19.34 -3.55
CA GLY A 274 -9.01 19.85 -2.86
C GLY A 274 -8.95 19.41 -1.38
N ARG A 275 -9.74 18.42 -0.98
CA ARG A 275 -9.73 17.83 0.37
C ARG A 275 -9.57 16.31 0.25
N PRO A 276 -8.58 15.73 0.92
CA PRO A 276 -8.39 14.28 0.89
C PRO A 276 -9.53 13.58 1.64
N ASP A 277 -10.06 12.53 1.03
CA ASP A 277 -11.00 11.58 1.58
C ASP A 277 -10.23 10.34 2.06
N ILE A 278 -10.89 9.44 2.81
CA ILE A 278 -10.27 8.21 3.30
C ILE A 278 -10.98 7.00 2.69
N TYR A 279 -10.23 6.08 2.13
CA TYR A 279 -10.74 4.77 1.74
C TYR A 279 -10.08 3.67 2.58
N ILE A 280 -10.91 2.78 3.17
CA ILE A 280 -10.46 1.68 4.01
C ILE A 280 -10.97 0.35 3.43
N ALA A 281 -10.04 -0.56 3.19
CA ALA A 281 -10.33 -1.95 2.89
C ALA A 281 -10.57 -2.72 4.20
N ASN A 282 -11.78 -3.25 4.37
CA ASN A 282 -12.17 -4.03 5.54
C ASN A 282 -12.32 -5.50 5.17
N ASP A 283 -11.62 -6.38 5.87
CA ASP A 283 -11.70 -7.82 5.63
C ASP A 283 -13.08 -8.36 5.99
N SER A 284 -13.72 -9.02 5.02
CA SER A 284 -15.00 -9.72 5.23
C SER A 284 -16.16 -8.87 5.76
N THR A 285 -16.06 -7.55 5.64
CA THR A 285 -17.07 -6.54 6.03
C THR A 285 -17.11 -5.41 4.99
N PRO A 286 -18.14 -4.56 4.98
CA PRO A 286 -18.21 -3.44 4.04
C PRO A 286 -17.00 -2.52 4.14
N LYS A 287 -16.46 -2.10 3.01
CA LYS A 287 -15.37 -1.12 2.92
C LYS A 287 -15.90 0.27 3.23
N PHE A 288 -15.06 1.14 3.78
CA PHE A 288 -15.43 2.54 4.02
C PHE A 288 -14.91 3.47 2.93
N LEU A 289 -15.75 4.39 2.49
CA LEU A 289 -15.34 5.61 1.80
C LEU A 289 -15.80 6.80 2.63
N TYR A 290 -14.93 7.35 3.43
CA TYR A 290 -15.18 8.51 4.26
C TYR A 290 -14.95 9.79 3.46
N LYS A 291 -16.04 10.45 3.07
CA LYS A 291 -16.02 11.76 2.42
C LYS A 291 -15.66 12.85 3.42
N ASN A 292 -14.66 13.65 3.10
CA ASN A 292 -14.26 14.81 3.89
C ASN A 292 -15.25 15.97 3.71
N LEU A 293 -15.91 16.37 4.79
CA LEU A 293 -16.91 17.46 4.78
C LEU A 293 -16.25 18.85 4.91
N GLY A 294 -14.94 18.91 5.16
CA GLY A 294 -14.22 20.13 5.56
C GLY A 294 -14.67 20.57 6.95
N ASN A 295 -14.15 20.89 7.91
CA ASN A 295 -14.49 21.17 9.31
C ASN A 295 -14.11 20.03 10.28
N GLY A 296 -13.16 19.20 9.90
CA GLY A 296 -12.68 18.10 10.73
C GLY A 296 -13.68 16.95 10.88
N LYS A 297 -14.63 16.81 9.94
CA LYS A 297 -15.67 15.79 9.94
C LYS A 297 -15.68 14.99 8.65
N PHE A 298 -16.03 13.73 8.79
CA PHE A 298 -16.23 12.80 7.69
C PHE A 298 -17.62 12.16 7.76
N VAL A 299 -18.07 11.64 6.64
CA VAL A 299 -19.27 10.80 6.53
C VAL A 299 -18.95 9.60 5.66
N ASP A 300 -19.28 8.40 6.13
CA ASP A 300 -19.19 7.20 5.30
C ASP A 300 -20.25 7.24 4.20
N ILE A 301 -19.78 7.17 2.95
CA ILE A 301 -20.61 7.07 1.75
C ILE A 301 -20.32 5.78 0.95
N GLY A 302 -19.67 4.81 1.54
CA GLY A 302 -19.23 3.60 0.85
C GLY A 302 -20.38 2.87 0.15
N LEU A 303 -21.53 2.69 0.82
CA LEU A 303 -22.71 2.08 0.20
C LEU A 303 -23.34 2.98 -0.88
N GLU A 304 -23.46 4.27 -0.61
CA GLU A 304 -24.06 5.23 -1.55
C GLU A 304 -23.21 5.40 -2.80
N SER A 305 -21.90 5.38 -2.66
CA SER A 305 -20.95 5.51 -3.76
C SER A 305 -20.79 4.25 -4.61
N GLY A 306 -21.22 3.09 -4.10
CA GLY A 306 -21.03 1.78 -4.74
C GLY A 306 -19.68 1.12 -4.46
N THR A 307 -18.91 1.59 -3.45
CA THR A 307 -17.56 1.05 -3.16
C THR A 307 -17.49 0.12 -1.95
N ALA A 308 -18.57 0.00 -1.16
CA ALA A 308 -18.57 -0.79 0.07
C ALA A 308 -18.54 -2.31 -0.17
N VAL A 309 -19.18 -2.78 -1.23
CA VAL A 309 -19.38 -4.19 -1.56
C VAL A 309 -19.13 -4.42 -3.05
N SER A 310 -19.03 -5.68 -3.50
CA SER A 310 -18.97 -6.04 -4.92
C SER A 310 -20.30 -5.77 -5.64
N GLU A 311 -20.32 -5.87 -6.99
CA GLU A 311 -21.52 -5.64 -7.83
C GLU A 311 -22.73 -6.49 -7.41
N ASP A 312 -22.49 -7.69 -6.91
CA ASP A 312 -23.53 -8.62 -6.42
C ASP A 312 -23.94 -8.37 -4.96
N GLY A 313 -23.39 -7.33 -4.32
CA GLY A 313 -23.68 -6.96 -2.92
C GLY A 313 -22.94 -7.81 -1.89
N SER A 314 -21.91 -8.57 -2.29
CA SER A 314 -21.13 -9.40 -1.37
C SER A 314 -20.07 -8.61 -0.62
N GLU A 315 -19.92 -8.86 0.67
CA GLU A 315 -18.77 -8.48 1.48
C GLU A 315 -17.60 -9.40 1.12
N GLN A 316 -16.44 -8.83 0.86
CA GLN A 316 -15.24 -9.55 0.44
C GLN A 316 -14.08 -9.32 1.41
N ALA A 317 -13.09 -10.22 1.38
CA ALA A 317 -11.88 -10.13 2.20
C ALA A 317 -10.92 -9.08 1.65
N SER A 318 -11.28 -7.84 1.73
CA SER A 318 -10.55 -6.71 1.17
C SER A 318 -9.22 -6.48 1.90
N MET A 319 -8.09 -6.57 1.19
CA MET A 319 -6.75 -6.53 1.77
C MET A 319 -5.93 -5.35 1.26
N GLY A 320 -5.40 -5.41 0.05
CA GLY A 320 -4.60 -4.33 -0.54
C GLY A 320 -5.44 -3.36 -1.34
N ILE A 321 -4.98 -2.10 -1.41
CA ILE A 321 -5.62 -1.02 -2.18
C ILE A 321 -4.60 -0.43 -3.16
N ALA A 322 -5.00 -0.28 -4.43
CA ALA A 322 -4.30 0.58 -5.37
C ALA A 322 -5.24 1.68 -5.87
N ILE A 323 -4.71 2.89 -6.02
CA ILE A 323 -5.43 4.04 -6.54
C ILE A 323 -4.70 4.57 -7.78
N GLY A 324 -5.44 4.95 -8.82
CA GLY A 324 -4.85 5.53 -10.02
C GLY A 324 -5.88 5.93 -11.07
N ASP A 325 -5.53 6.92 -11.89
CA ASP A 325 -6.33 7.34 -13.05
C ASP A 325 -5.97 6.49 -14.28
N TYR A 326 -6.34 5.22 -14.27
CA TYR A 326 -6.01 4.27 -15.35
C TYR A 326 -6.71 4.54 -16.70
N LEU A 327 -7.62 5.53 -16.72
CA LEU A 327 -8.41 5.92 -17.91
C LEU A 327 -8.11 7.33 -18.42
N HIS A 328 -7.21 8.07 -17.80
CA HIS A 328 -6.91 9.48 -18.12
C HIS A 328 -8.14 10.41 -18.04
N THR A 329 -9.02 10.14 -17.08
CA THR A 329 -10.23 10.94 -16.86
C THR A 329 -10.01 12.09 -15.88
N GLY A 330 -8.84 12.15 -15.24
CA GLY A 330 -8.55 13.04 -14.13
C GLY A 330 -9.25 12.62 -12.83
N ARG A 331 -9.68 11.36 -12.71
CA ARG A 331 -10.36 10.83 -11.52
C ARG A 331 -9.73 9.50 -11.12
N PRO A 332 -9.20 9.38 -9.88
CA PRO A 332 -8.61 8.14 -9.42
C PRO A 332 -9.69 7.07 -9.22
N SER A 333 -9.44 5.89 -9.75
CA SER A 333 -10.22 4.66 -9.53
C SER A 333 -9.59 3.84 -8.42
N ILE A 334 -10.34 2.90 -7.85
CA ILE A 334 -9.92 2.11 -6.70
C ILE A 334 -9.86 0.64 -7.12
N TYR A 335 -8.72 -0.01 -6.88
CA TYR A 335 -8.58 -1.46 -7.04
C TYR A 335 -8.34 -2.09 -5.66
N VAL A 336 -9.08 -3.17 -5.36
CA VAL A 336 -9.02 -3.87 -4.06
C VAL A 336 -8.81 -5.35 -4.28
N THR A 337 -7.83 -5.91 -3.56
CA THR A 337 -7.50 -7.34 -3.61
C THR A 337 -8.32 -8.14 -2.60
N ASN A 338 -8.68 -9.37 -2.97
CA ASN A 338 -9.59 -10.20 -2.20
C ASN A 338 -9.06 -11.64 -2.00
N PHE A 339 -9.79 -12.47 -1.26
CA PHE A 339 -9.46 -13.85 -0.95
C PHE A 339 -9.64 -14.79 -2.17
N SER A 340 -9.17 -16.02 -2.07
CA SER A 340 -9.42 -17.06 -3.09
C SER A 340 -10.93 -17.32 -3.24
N ASP A 341 -11.34 -17.64 -4.46
CA ASP A 341 -12.74 -17.75 -4.88
C ASP A 341 -13.51 -16.42 -4.92
N GLU A 342 -12.93 -15.32 -4.46
CA GLU A 342 -13.42 -13.95 -4.63
C GLU A 342 -12.60 -13.25 -5.72
N ASN A 343 -13.23 -12.51 -6.61
CA ASN A 343 -12.50 -11.68 -7.58
C ASN A 343 -11.93 -10.43 -6.91
N ASP A 344 -10.81 -9.93 -7.42
CA ASP A 344 -10.40 -8.55 -7.14
C ASP A 344 -11.42 -7.59 -7.73
N VAL A 345 -11.62 -6.45 -7.06
CA VAL A 345 -12.60 -5.45 -7.49
C VAL A 345 -11.92 -4.20 -8.03
N LEU A 346 -12.35 -3.76 -9.19
CA LEU A 346 -11.98 -2.48 -9.78
C LEU A 346 -13.21 -1.56 -9.79
N TYR A 347 -13.22 -0.58 -8.89
CA TYR A 347 -14.21 0.48 -8.83
C TYR A 347 -13.76 1.65 -9.71
N ARG A 348 -14.36 1.77 -10.91
CA ARG A 348 -14.14 2.90 -11.81
C ARG A 348 -14.82 4.14 -11.25
N ASN A 349 -14.09 5.24 -11.15
CA ASN A 349 -14.63 6.52 -10.70
C ASN A 349 -15.39 7.22 -11.84
N ASP A 350 -16.72 7.22 -11.76
CA ASP A 350 -17.60 7.86 -12.76
C ASP A 350 -17.85 9.35 -12.46
N GLY A 351 -17.29 9.86 -11.35
CA GLY A 351 -17.46 11.23 -10.88
C GLY A 351 -18.69 11.42 -10.00
N ASN A 352 -18.76 12.56 -9.34
CA ASN A 352 -19.86 12.92 -8.42
C ASN A 352 -20.10 11.86 -7.32
N TRP A 353 -19.03 11.27 -6.78
CA TRP A 353 -19.08 10.23 -5.75
C TRP A 353 -19.74 8.91 -6.20
N ASN A 354 -19.86 8.67 -7.49
CA ASN A 354 -20.36 7.43 -8.03
C ASN A 354 -19.20 6.58 -8.56
N PHE A 355 -19.20 5.31 -8.20
CA PHE A 355 -18.26 4.31 -8.68
C PHE A 355 -19.02 3.11 -9.24
N SER A 356 -18.50 2.55 -10.32
CA SER A 356 -19.00 1.31 -10.91
C SER A 356 -18.00 0.19 -10.70
N ASP A 357 -18.44 -0.95 -10.19
CA ASP A 357 -17.64 -2.18 -10.23
C ASP A 357 -17.54 -2.65 -11.69
N VAL A 358 -16.34 -2.55 -12.25
CA VAL A 358 -16.04 -2.95 -13.62
C VAL A 358 -15.13 -4.18 -13.71
N SER A 359 -15.00 -4.93 -12.62
CA SER A 359 -14.02 -6.00 -12.44
C SER A 359 -14.08 -7.06 -13.55
N TYR A 360 -15.26 -7.55 -13.87
CA TYR A 360 -15.45 -8.50 -14.96
C TYR A 360 -15.33 -7.86 -16.34
N ALA A 361 -15.89 -6.67 -16.53
CA ALA A 361 -15.84 -5.95 -17.79
C ALA A 361 -14.41 -5.53 -18.16
N SER A 362 -13.61 -5.15 -17.19
CA SER A 362 -12.20 -4.79 -17.39
C SER A 362 -11.25 -5.98 -17.54
N GLY A 363 -11.69 -7.21 -17.24
CA GLY A 363 -10.89 -8.43 -17.35
C GLY A 363 -9.98 -8.71 -16.14
N VAL A 364 -10.04 -7.93 -15.05
CA VAL A 364 -9.21 -8.17 -13.86
C VAL A 364 -9.74 -9.29 -12.97
N ALA A 365 -11.05 -9.55 -12.99
CA ALA A 365 -11.72 -10.49 -12.10
C ALA A 365 -11.27 -11.95 -12.26
N LEU A 366 -11.41 -12.52 -13.47
CA LEU A 366 -11.20 -13.95 -13.69
C LEU A 366 -9.79 -14.45 -13.36
N PRO A 367 -8.70 -13.74 -13.74
CA PRO A 367 -7.36 -14.20 -13.42
C PRO A 367 -7.04 -14.16 -11.92
N SER A 368 -7.83 -13.44 -11.11
CA SER A 368 -7.61 -13.29 -9.68
C SER A 368 -8.26 -14.39 -8.84
N LEU A 369 -9.36 -14.98 -9.32
CA LEU A 369 -10.19 -15.94 -8.58
C LEU A 369 -9.44 -17.09 -7.90
N PRO A 370 -8.41 -17.73 -8.52
CA PRO A 370 -7.77 -18.90 -7.92
C PRO A 370 -6.90 -18.60 -6.71
N TYR A 371 -6.56 -17.34 -6.45
CA TYR A 371 -5.49 -16.94 -5.53
C TYR A 371 -6.00 -16.13 -4.35
N VAL A 372 -5.20 -16.10 -3.28
CA VAL A 372 -5.35 -15.12 -2.19
C VAL A 372 -4.43 -13.94 -2.49
N LYS A 373 -5.01 -12.77 -2.75
CA LYS A 373 -4.30 -11.58 -3.23
C LYS A 373 -4.11 -10.59 -2.08
N TRP A 374 -2.94 -9.90 -2.08
CA TRP A 374 -2.52 -9.00 -1.01
C TRP A 374 -2.07 -7.65 -1.57
N GLY A 375 -0.77 -7.37 -1.48
CA GLY A 375 -0.21 -6.13 -1.99
C GLY A 375 -0.47 -5.95 -3.49
N THR A 376 -0.77 -4.73 -3.88
CA THR A 376 -1.08 -4.36 -5.26
C THR A 376 -0.71 -2.91 -5.52
N ALA A 377 -0.40 -2.58 -6.77
CA ALA A 377 -0.16 -1.21 -7.19
C ALA A 377 -0.61 -0.98 -8.64
N PHE A 378 -1.10 0.22 -8.90
CA PHE A 378 -1.07 0.79 -10.24
C PHE A 378 0.33 1.36 -10.50
N ALA A 379 0.93 0.99 -11.64
CA ALA A 379 2.21 1.52 -12.09
C ALA A 379 2.31 1.41 -13.60
N ASP A 380 2.91 2.38 -14.27
CA ASP A 380 3.26 2.30 -15.68
C ASP A 380 4.58 1.53 -15.82
N LEU A 381 4.48 0.22 -15.93
CA LEU A 381 5.66 -0.67 -15.91
C LEU A 381 6.40 -0.72 -17.24
N ASP A 382 5.76 -0.33 -18.34
CA ASP A 382 6.38 -0.32 -19.66
C ASP A 382 6.56 1.10 -20.24
N ASN A 383 6.31 2.14 -19.43
CA ASN A 383 6.44 3.56 -19.80
C ASN A 383 5.61 3.97 -21.04
N ASP A 384 4.43 3.34 -21.24
CA ASP A 384 3.54 3.68 -22.36
C ASP A 384 2.51 4.77 -22.05
N GLY A 385 2.56 5.30 -20.82
CA GLY A 385 1.68 6.33 -20.31
C GLY A 385 0.37 5.80 -19.71
N TRP A 386 0.20 4.49 -19.58
CA TRP A 386 -1.01 3.87 -19.03
C TRP A 386 -0.69 2.99 -17.83
N LEU A 387 -1.43 3.16 -16.75
CA LEU A 387 -1.20 2.42 -15.52
C LEU A 387 -1.58 0.95 -15.68
N ASP A 388 -0.63 0.07 -15.44
CA ASP A 388 -0.79 -1.38 -15.32
C ASP A 388 -1.11 -1.76 -13.87
N LEU A 389 -1.51 -3.02 -13.63
CA LEU A 389 -1.77 -3.57 -12.30
C LEU A 389 -0.82 -4.72 -11.99
N ILE A 390 -0.06 -4.58 -10.91
CA ILE A 390 0.70 -5.68 -10.33
C ILE A 390 0.12 -6.08 -8.98
N THR A 391 0.00 -7.40 -8.74
CA THR A 391 -0.58 -7.94 -7.50
C THR A 391 0.22 -9.14 -7.03
N VAL A 392 0.51 -9.20 -5.73
CA VAL A 392 1.17 -10.36 -5.12
C VAL A 392 0.16 -11.25 -4.40
N THR A 393 0.50 -12.53 -4.33
CA THR A 393 -0.41 -13.57 -3.85
C THR A 393 0.30 -14.53 -2.90
N GLY A 394 -0.48 -15.22 -2.10
CA GLY A 394 0.00 -16.25 -1.16
C GLY A 394 -1.10 -16.65 -0.19
N HIS A 395 -1.41 -17.93 -0.10
CA HIS A 395 -2.51 -18.40 0.75
C HIS A 395 -2.22 -18.17 2.23
N VAL A 396 -3.27 -18.05 3.05
CA VAL A 396 -3.14 -17.87 4.51
C VAL A 396 -2.98 -19.21 5.25
N TYR A 397 -3.41 -20.31 4.63
CA TYR A 397 -3.48 -21.64 5.26
C TYR A 397 -2.48 -22.60 4.61
N PRO A 398 -1.36 -22.97 5.28
CA PRO A 398 -0.45 -24.00 4.75
C PRO A 398 -1.13 -25.35 4.51
N GLN A 399 -2.22 -25.61 5.23
CA GLN A 399 -2.96 -26.87 5.17
C GLN A 399 -3.66 -27.10 3.82
N VAL A 400 -3.80 -26.07 2.98
CA VAL A 400 -4.46 -26.21 1.65
C VAL A 400 -3.68 -27.08 0.68
N ASP A 401 -2.37 -27.23 0.86
CA ASP A 401 -1.54 -28.12 0.03
C ASP A 401 -1.97 -29.59 0.12
N ALA A 402 -2.72 -29.97 1.17
CA ALA A 402 -3.30 -31.28 1.32
C ALA A 402 -4.67 -31.46 0.64
N LEU A 403 -5.27 -30.38 0.11
CA LEU A 403 -6.58 -30.42 -0.54
C LEU A 403 -6.47 -30.88 -2.00
N PRO A 404 -7.40 -31.70 -2.50
CA PRO A 404 -7.44 -32.11 -3.91
C PRO A 404 -7.90 -30.97 -4.86
N SER A 405 -8.21 -29.79 -4.33
CA SER A 405 -8.79 -28.65 -5.06
C SER A 405 -7.82 -27.90 -5.97
N GLY A 406 -6.52 -28.23 -5.96
CA GLY A 406 -5.49 -27.47 -6.68
C GLY A 406 -5.08 -26.14 -6.04
N ALA A 407 -5.67 -25.77 -4.89
CA ALA A 407 -5.19 -24.64 -4.10
C ALA A 407 -3.75 -24.92 -3.61
N SER A 408 -2.94 -23.88 -3.51
CA SER A 408 -1.54 -23.99 -3.08
C SER A 408 -1.24 -22.88 -2.06
N TYR A 409 -0.46 -23.23 -1.02
CA TYR A 409 -0.01 -22.24 -0.03
C TYR A 409 0.89 -21.18 -0.66
N ARG A 410 1.79 -21.60 -1.54
CA ARG A 410 2.67 -20.73 -2.33
C ARG A 410 2.03 -20.46 -3.68
N GLU A 411 1.92 -19.18 -4.06
CA GLU A 411 1.21 -18.73 -5.25
C GLU A 411 2.10 -17.84 -6.12
N PRO A 412 1.84 -17.70 -7.46
CA PRO A 412 2.56 -16.83 -8.36
C PRO A 412 2.11 -15.37 -8.19
N LYS A 413 2.80 -14.41 -8.79
CA LYS A 413 2.38 -13.02 -8.88
C LYS A 413 1.57 -12.77 -10.14
N LEU A 414 0.74 -11.73 -10.12
CA LEU A 414 -0.16 -11.38 -11.21
C LEU A 414 0.23 -10.03 -11.81
N LEU A 415 0.37 -9.97 -13.13
CA LEU A 415 0.58 -8.73 -13.89
C LEU A 415 -0.52 -8.59 -14.93
N ARG A 416 -1.15 -7.43 -14.96
CA ARG A 416 -2.18 -7.08 -15.92
C ARG A 416 -1.81 -5.78 -16.60
N MET A 417 -1.66 -5.82 -17.93
CA MET A 417 -1.29 -4.67 -18.74
C MET A 417 -2.55 -3.96 -19.22
N ASN A 418 -2.58 -2.64 -19.11
CA ASN A 418 -3.68 -1.80 -19.57
C ASN A 418 -3.77 -1.81 -21.11
N GLN A 419 -4.96 -2.04 -21.66
CA GLN A 419 -5.20 -2.08 -23.10
C GLN A 419 -5.67 -0.73 -23.68
N LYS A 420 -5.68 0.35 -22.88
CA LYS A 420 -6.03 1.73 -23.29
C LYS A 420 -7.51 1.94 -23.64
N ASP A 421 -8.32 0.94 -23.41
CA ASP A 421 -9.77 0.94 -23.67
C ASP A 421 -10.62 0.69 -22.41
N GLY A 422 -9.98 0.73 -21.24
CA GLY A 422 -10.59 0.43 -19.95
C GLY A 422 -10.51 -1.04 -19.55
N THR A 423 -9.87 -1.88 -20.39
CA THR A 423 -9.65 -3.30 -20.10
C THR A 423 -8.17 -3.60 -19.84
N PHE A 424 -7.92 -4.78 -19.27
CA PHE A 424 -6.59 -5.29 -18.98
C PHE A 424 -6.41 -6.67 -19.58
N CYS A 425 -5.21 -6.96 -20.07
CA CYS A 425 -4.79 -8.30 -20.46
C CYS A 425 -3.82 -8.89 -19.43
N ASP A 426 -3.87 -10.21 -19.24
CA ASP A 426 -2.99 -10.94 -18.34
C ASP A 426 -1.63 -11.19 -18.98
N ALA A 427 -0.57 -10.67 -18.37
CA ALA A 427 0.82 -10.81 -18.77
C ALA A 427 1.66 -11.59 -17.74
N SER A 428 1.06 -12.20 -16.74
CA SER A 428 1.75 -12.81 -15.58
C SER A 428 2.79 -13.86 -15.98
N ASP A 429 2.56 -14.61 -17.05
CA ASP A 429 3.48 -15.62 -17.60
C ASP A 429 4.43 -15.11 -18.69
N GLN A 430 4.36 -13.80 -19.01
CA GLN A 430 5.14 -13.17 -20.08
C GLN A 430 6.21 -12.18 -19.54
N ALA A 431 6.10 -11.76 -18.29
CA ALA A 431 6.94 -10.74 -17.68
C ALA A 431 8.21 -11.30 -17.00
N GLY A 432 8.62 -12.50 -17.34
CA GLY A 432 9.80 -13.17 -16.82
C GLY A 432 9.51 -14.24 -15.75
N PRO A 433 10.48 -15.12 -15.49
CA PRO A 433 10.28 -16.27 -14.60
C PRO A 433 10.09 -15.89 -13.13
N ALA A 434 10.47 -14.69 -12.72
CA ALA A 434 10.35 -14.23 -11.34
C ALA A 434 8.89 -14.14 -10.87
N LEU A 435 7.95 -13.75 -11.76
CA LEU A 435 6.52 -13.68 -11.44
C LEU A 435 5.93 -15.06 -11.22
N LEU A 436 6.44 -16.08 -11.91
CA LEU A 436 5.97 -17.46 -11.79
C LEU A 436 6.51 -18.18 -10.54
N GLN A 437 7.52 -17.61 -9.87
CA GLN A 437 8.00 -18.17 -8.61
C GLN A 437 6.89 -18.12 -7.56
N LYS A 438 6.46 -19.29 -7.12
CA LYS A 438 5.42 -19.42 -6.10
C LYS A 438 5.98 -19.09 -4.72
N ARG A 439 5.40 -18.09 -4.06
CA ARG A 439 5.78 -17.53 -2.76
C ARG A 439 4.57 -17.33 -1.87
N VAL A 440 4.80 -16.96 -0.63
CA VAL A 440 3.74 -16.52 0.30
C VAL A 440 3.90 -15.02 0.50
N SER A 441 3.53 -14.29 -0.55
CA SER A 441 3.73 -12.84 -0.58
C SER A 441 2.63 -12.11 0.16
N ARG A 442 2.96 -10.91 0.70
CA ARG A 442 2.05 -10.03 1.42
C ARG A 442 2.20 -8.58 0.96
N GLY A 443 3.18 -7.87 1.46
CA GLY A 443 3.45 -6.50 1.08
C GLY A 443 3.97 -6.39 -0.36
N LEU A 444 3.67 -5.29 -0.99
CA LEU A 444 4.22 -4.89 -2.27
C LEU A 444 4.42 -3.38 -2.25
N ALA A 445 5.57 -2.92 -2.74
CA ALA A 445 5.81 -1.51 -3.00
C ALA A 445 6.47 -1.33 -4.38
N VAL A 446 6.16 -0.21 -5.04
CA VAL A 446 6.69 0.15 -6.35
C VAL A 446 7.43 1.48 -6.30
N GLY A 447 8.53 1.59 -7.06
CA GLY A 447 9.35 2.79 -7.18
C GLY A 447 10.56 2.55 -8.05
N ASP A 448 11.17 3.61 -8.58
CA ASP A 448 12.42 3.52 -9.34
C ASP A 448 13.62 3.45 -8.38
N LEU A 449 14.00 2.22 -7.99
CA LEU A 449 15.10 1.94 -7.05
C LEU A 449 16.48 2.27 -7.63
N PHE A 450 16.61 2.28 -8.95
CA PHE A 450 17.90 2.43 -9.63
C PHE A 450 18.03 3.75 -10.36
N ASN A 451 17.09 4.67 -10.19
CA ASN A 451 17.03 5.99 -10.82
C ASN A 451 17.28 5.92 -12.34
N ASN A 452 16.69 4.92 -12.99
CA ASN A 452 16.87 4.65 -14.41
C ASN A 452 15.59 4.85 -15.26
N GLY A 453 14.52 5.33 -14.62
CA GLY A 453 13.23 5.60 -15.24
C GLY A 453 12.34 4.38 -15.45
N ASN A 454 12.66 3.26 -14.85
CA ASN A 454 11.80 2.09 -14.84
C ASN A 454 11.31 1.82 -13.42
N VAL A 455 10.00 1.66 -13.26
CA VAL A 455 9.41 1.36 -11.96
C VAL A 455 9.69 -0.09 -11.60
N ASP A 456 10.43 -0.31 -10.52
CA ASP A 456 10.73 -1.62 -9.94
C ASP A 456 9.68 -2.04 -8.93
N VAL A 457 9.71 -3.33 -8.54
CA VAL A 457 8.76 -3.89 -7.58
C VAL A 457 9.48 -4.58 -6.45
N VAL A 458 9.16 -4.23 -5.21
CA VAL A 458 9.65 -4.89 -4.00
C VAL A 458 8.51 -5.68 -3.36
N VAL A 459 8.76 -6.94 -3.04
CA VAL A 459 7.75 -7.87 -2.51
C VAL A 459 8.19 -8.36 -1.14
N GLY A 460 7.32 -8.21 -0.15
CA GLY A 460 7.46 -8.81 1.18
C GLY A 460 6.87 -10.22 1.22
N ASP A 461 7.69 -11.20 1.53
CA ASP A 461 7.27 -12.59 1.74
C ASP A 461 7.28 -12.93 3.23
N ILE A 462 6.25 -13.60 3.74
CA ILE A 462 6.16 -13.97 5.17
C ILE A 462 6.73 -15.37 5.50
N ASP A 463 7.29 -16.03 4.52
CA ASP A 463 7.85 -17.40 4.66
C ASP A 463 9.17 -17.49 3.89
N GLY A 464 10.04 -16.51 4.09
CA GLY A 464 11.34 -16.49 3.43
C GLY A 464 11.93 -15.10 3.21
N ALA A 465 12.82 -15.01 2.22
CA ALA A 465 13.40 -13.75 1.80
C ALA A 465 12.41 -12.94 0.95
N PRO A 466 12.44 -11.61 1.00
CA PRO A 466 11.67 -10.75 0.10
C PRO A 466 12.17 -10.91 -1.34
N MET A 467 11.54 -10.21 -2.28
CA MET A 467 12.00 -10.14 -3.67
C MET A 467 12.20 -8.69 -4.10
N ILE A 468 13.33 -8.44 -4.75
CA ILE A 468 13.59 -7.21 -5.51
C ILE A 468 13.46 -7.55 -6.98
N LEU A 469 12.38 -7.12 -7.60
CA LEU A 469 12.08 -7.36 -9.01
C LEU A 469 12.48 -6.13 -9.81
N LYS A 470 13.68 -6.18 -10.40
CA LYS A 470 14.19 -5.10 -11.26
C LYS A 470 13.49 -5.14 -12.61
N ASN A 471 12.92 -4.02 -12.99
CA ASN A 471 12.28 -3.83 -14.29
C ASN A 471 13.33 -3.49 -15.35
N GLN A 472 13.38 -4.29 -16.42
CA GLN A 472 14.31 -4.07 -17.53
C GLN A 472 13.78 -3.02 -18.52
N GLY A 473 12.57 -2.49 -18.30
CA GLY A 473 11.92 -1.51 -19.17
C GLY A 473 11.56 -2.02 -20.57
N VAL A 474 11.03 -1.12 -21.37
CA VAL A 474 10.74 -1.35 -22.79
C VAL A 474 11.52 -0.34 -23.63
N PRO A 475 12.39 -0.80 -24.57
CA PRO A 475 13.24 0.10 -25.35
C PRO A 475 12.45 1.14 -26.16
N GLY A 476 12.99 2.37 -26.23
CA GLY A 476 12.43 3.46 -27.04
C GLY A 476 11.25 4.17 -26.40
N ARG A 477 11.01 3.96 -25.12
CA ARG A 477 10.02 4.70 -24.33
C ARG A 477 10.68 5.70 -23.41
N HIS A 478 10.05 6.86 -23.28
CA HIS A 478 10.47 7.97 -22.43
C HIS A 478 9.66 8.02 -21.15
N TRP A 479 10.15 8.75 -20.17
CA TRP A 479 9.56 8.90 -18.84
C TRP A 479 9.87 10.27 -18.23
N VAL A 480 9.21 10.58 -17.13
CA VAL A 480 9.56 11.68 -16.24
C VAL A 480 9.17 11.33 -14.81
N SER A 481 9.95 11.79 -13.85
CA SER A 481 9.61 11.65 -12.43
C SER A 481 9.70 13.01 -11.71
N PHE A 482 8.75 13.27 -10.81
CA PHE A 482 8.68 14.50 -10.03
C PHE A 482 8.80 14.21 -8.54
N GLU A 483 9.75 14.86 -7.88
CA GLU A 483 9.85 14.98 -6.44
C GLU A 483 9.32 16.36 -6.03
N LEU A 484 8.21 16.37 -5.27
CA LEU A 484 7.54 17.61 -4.87
C LEU A 484 7.87 17.95 -3.42
N ALA A 485 8.07 19.24 -3.13
CA ALA A 485 8.29 19.72 -1.78
C ALA A 485 7.42 20.94 -1.46
N GLY A 486 6.68 20.87 -0.35
CA GLY A 486 5.84 21.95 0.13
C GLY A 486 6.64 23.06 0.81
N THR A 487 6.08 24.26 0.81
CA THR A 487 6.55 25.43 1.59
C THR A 487 5.46 25.97 2.51
N LYS A 488 4.19 25.86 2.09
CA LYS A 488 2.98 26.07 2.89
C LYS A 488 2.22 24.77 3.07
N SER A 489 2.28 23.89 2.08
CA SER A 489 1.88 22.50 2.18
C SER A 489 2.88 21.74 3.04
N ASN A 490 2.51 20.54 3.52
CA ASN A 490 3.45 19.64 4.18
C ASN A 490 4.71 19.40 3.32
N ARG A 491 5.85 19.17 3.97
CA ARG A 491 7.16 19.15 3.30
C ARG A 491 7.32 18.05 2.24
N LEU A 492 6.70 16.91 2.43
CA LEU A 492 6.71 15.81 1.45
C LEU A 492 5.61 15.94 0.39
N ALA A 493 4.85 17.05 0.41
CA ALA A 493 3.78 17.35 -0.54
C ALA A 493 2.71 16.24 -0.66
N ILE A 494 2.51 15.41 0.37
CA ILE A 494 1.44 14.41 0.39
C ILE A 494 0.09 15.10 0.18
N GLY A 495 -0.71 14.59 -0.79
CA GLY A 495 -1.94 15.20 -1.26
C GLY A 495 -1.75 16.22 -2.40
N ALA A 496 -0.51 16.50 -2.82
CA ALA A 496 -0.27 17.32 -4.02
C ALA A 496 -0.62 16.52 -5.28
N ARG A 497 -1.40 17.14 -6.15
CA ARG A 497 -1.87 16.52 -7.39
C ARG A 497 -1.17 17.14 -8.59
N ILE A 498 -0.64 16.27 -9.45
CA ILE A 498 0.05 16.67 -10.67
C ILE A 498 -0.73 16.22 -11.90
N LYS A 499 -0.72 17.05 -12.92
CA LYS A 499 -1.24 16.77 -14.25
C LYS A 499 -0.15 17.02 -15.28
N VAL A 500 0.17 16.00 -16.07
CA VAL A 500 1.22 16.02 -17.08
C VAL A 500 0.62 15.89 -18.46
N VAL A 501 1.01 16.76 -19.40
CA VAL A 501 0.62 16.70 -20.82
C VAL A 501 1.87 16.46 -21.66
N ALA A 502 1.91 15.33 -22.37
CA ALA A 502 3.01 14.93 -23.24
C ALA A 502 2.49 14.08 -24.40
N GLY A 503 2.95 14.39 -25.63
CA GLY A 503 2.60 13.60 -26.83
C GLY A 503 1.11 13.46 -27.09
N GLY A 504 0.29 14.46 -26.72
CA GLY A 504 -1.16 14.43 -26.83
C GLY A 504 -1.88 13.62 -25.74
N MET A 505 -1.16 13.04 -24.78
CA MET A 505 -1.70 12.38 -23.59
C MET A 505 -1.78 13.34 -22.42
N THR A 506 -2.81 13.17 -21.58
CA THR A 506 -2.95 13.86 -20.30
C THR A 506 -3.03 12.81 -19.21
N GLN A 507 -2.07 12.82 -18.29
CA GLN A 507 -1.99 11.92 -17.15
C GLN A 507 -2.16 12.72 -15.86
N THR A 508 -2.74 12.10 -14.83
CA THR A 508 -2.93 12.74 -13.53
C THR A 508 -2.59 11.74 -12.43
N ASP A 509 -1.86 12.20 -11.42
CA ASP A 509 -1.55 11.43 -10.23
C ASP A 509 -1.45 12.33 -9.00
N GLU A 510 -1.38 11.75 -7.81
CA GLU A 510 -1.33 12.43 -6.52
C GLU A 510 -0.26 11.79 -5.62
N VAL A 511 0.41 12.58 -4.79
CA VAL A 511 1.38 12.05 -3.81
C VAL A 511 0.63 11.37 -2.68
N HIS A 512 0.80 10.04 -2.55
CA HIS A 512 0.10 9.23 -1.55
C HIS A 512 1.04 8.68 -0.48
N SER A 513 0.60 8.69 0.77
CA SER A 513 1.18 7.88 1.85
C SER A 513 0.30 6.66 2.09
N GLY A 514 0.91 5.52 2.44
CA GLY A 514 0.20 4.25 2.61
C GLY A 514 -0.18 3.59 1.27
N GLY A 515 -1.29 2.86 1.27
CA GLY A 515 -1.77 2.09 0.11
C GLY A 515 -1.20 0.66 0.05
N SER A 516 -1.40 -0.02 -1.07
CA SER A 516 -1.03 -1.43 -1.24
C SER A 516 -1.60 -2.31 -0.10
N TYR A 517 -0.81 -3.25 0.41
CA TYR A 517 -1.08 -3.99 1.64
C TYR A 517 0.04 -3.74 2.63
N LEU A 518 -0.26 -3.04 3.73
CA LEU A 518 0.68 -2.75 4.82
C LEU A 518 2.00 -2.11 4.33
N SER A 519 1.98 -1.38 3.23
CA SER A 519 3.20 -0.97 2.52
C SER A 519 3.17 0.51 2.13
N GLN A 520 4.31 1.01 1.67
CA GLN A 520 4.49 2.38 1.21
C GLN A 520 5.26 2.38 -0.11
N ASN A 521 4.66 2.96 -1.15
CA ASN A 521 5.31 3.19 -2.44
C ASN A 521 6.26 4.41 -2.41
N ASP A 522 7.02 4.60 -3.49
CA ASP A 522 7.77 5.83 -3.74
C ASP A 522 6.82 7.04 -3.68
N LEU A 523 7.25 8.11 -3.03
CA LEU A 523 6.51 9.39 -3.00
C LEU A 523 6.75 10.24 -4.25
N ARG A 524 7.76 9.92 -5.06
CA ARG A 524 7.97 10.56 -6.36
C ARG A 524 6.91 10.08 -7.34
N LEU A 525 6.38 11.01 -8.12
CA LEU A 525 5.36 10.72 -9.12
C LEU A 525 6.02 10.41 -10.47
N HIS A 526 5.82 9.20 -10.95
CA HIS A 526 6.40 8.69 -12.20
C HIS A 526 5.35 8.66 -13.32
N PHE A 527 5.74 9.13 -14.52
CA PHE A 527 4.91 9.12 -15.72
C PHE A 527 5.68 8.57 -16.90
N GLY A 528 5.19 7.49 -17.51
CA GLY A 528 5.65 7.06 -18.81
C GLY A 528 5.13 8.01 -19.89
N LEU A 529 5.96 8.28 -20.88
CA LEU A 529 5.67 9.26 -21.93
C LEU A 529 5.60 8.62 -23.32
N ASN A 530 5.68 7.28 -23.41
CA ASN A 530 5.77 6.55 -24.66
C ASN A 530 6.89 7.12 -25.56
N ALA A 531 6.60 7.59 -26.77
CA ALA A 531 7.57 8.17 -27.70
C ALA A 531 7.78 9.68 -27.52
N ALA A 532 7.15 10.33 -26.54
CA ALA A 532 7.26 11.78 -26.35
C ALA A 532 8.56 12.14 -25.62
N ALA A 533 9.50 12.79 -26.32
CA ALA A 533 10.80 13.18 -25.78
C ALA A 533 10.76 14.49 -24.96
N LYS A 534 9.58 15.08 -24.76
CA LYS A 534 9.36 16.26 -23.91
C LYS A 534 7.95 16.29 -23.35
N ILE A 535 7.83 16.97 -22.22
CA ILE A 535 6.58 17.34 -21.57
C ILE A 535 6.20 18.74 -22.06
N GLU A 536 4.98 18.89 -22.57
CA GLU A 536 4.47 20.15 -23.09
C GLU A 536 4.04 21.07 -21.95
N TRP A 537 3.39 20.50 -20.93
CA TRP A 537 2.83 21.24 -19.82
C TRP A 537 2.62 20.37 -18.58
N VAL A 538 2.80 20.99 -17.40
CA VAL A 538 2.55 20.40 -16.09
C VAL A 538 1.74 21.37 -15.25
N GLU A 539 0.71 20.90 -14.56
CA GLU A 539 0.00 21.63 -13.50
C GLU A 539 0.17 20.88 -12.19
N ILE A 540 0.55 21.58 -11.15
CA ILE A 540 0.67 21.03 -9.80
C ILE A 540 -0.29 21.80 -8.90
N ARG A 541 -1.24 21.09 -8.31
CA ARG A 541 -2.16 21.61 -7.28
C ARG A 541 -1.67 21.15 -5.92
N TRP A 542 -1.22 22.09 -5.14
CA TRP A 542 -0.70 21.85 -3.81
C TRP A 542 -1.81 21.77 -2.76
N PRO A 543 -1.65 21.01 -1.65
CA PRO A 543 -2.61 20.98 -0.53
C PRO A 543 -2.96 22.37 0.02
N SER A 544 -2.03 23.33 -0.01
CA SER A 544 -2.25 24.74 0.35
C SER A 544 -3.28 25.47 -0.53
N GLY A 545 -3.77 24.84 -1.61
CA GLY A 545 -4.62 25.44 -2.64
C GLY A 545 -3.86 26.24 -3.71
N ARG A 546 -2.53 26.35 -3.61
CA ARG A 546 -1.71 26.94 -4.67
C ARG A 546 -1.72 26.08 -5.92
N VAL A 547 -1.59 26.70 -7.10
CA VAL A 547 -1.37 26.05 -8.39
C VAL A 547 -0.09 26.61 -9.01
N ASP A 548 0.84 25.73 -9.35
CA ASP A 548 2.04 26.04 -10.11
C ASP A 548 1.98 25.35 -11.48
N THR A 549 2.61 25.96 -12.50
CA THR A 549 2.68 25.41 -13.85
C THR A 549 4.10 25.39 -14.36
N LEU A 550 4.46 24.34 -15.10
CA LEU A 550 5.74 24.18 -15.78
C LEU A 550 5.47 23.86 -17.25
N ALA A 551 6.40 24.16 -18.14
CA ALA A 551 6.25 23.89 -19.57
C ALA A 551 7.60 23.56 -20.22
N ASP A 552 7.51 22.88 -21.36
CA ASP A 552 8.66 22.57 -22.24
C ASP A 552 9.82 21.85 -21.53
N LEU A 553 9.50 20.86 -20.68
CA LEU A 553 10.50 20.08 -19.94
C LEU A 553 10.99 18.88 -20.79
N PRO A 554 12.31 18.63 -20.88
CA PRO A 554 12.84 17.38 -21.44
C PRO A 554 12.32 16.13 -20.74
N ALA A 555 12.15 15.04 -21.48
CA ALA A 555 11.89 13.70 -20.92
C ALA A 555 13.18 13.10 -20.32
N ASP A 556 13.04 11.91 -19.73
CA ASP A 556 14.13 11.10 -19.13
C ASP A 556 14.88 11.85 -18.02
N GLN A 557 14.14 12.55 -17.17
CA GLN A 557 14.65 13.37 -16.09
C GLN A 557 13.87 13.20 -14.79
N PHE A 558 14.55 13.39 -13.68
CA PHE A 558 13.97 13.68 -12.38
C PHE A 558 13.88 15.19 -12.17
N TYR A 559 12.71 15.69 -11.81
CA TYR A 559 12.49 17.11 -11.50
C TYR A 559 12.16 17.28 -10.03
N SER A 560 12.97 18.05 -9.32
CA SER A 560 12.65 18.54 -7.99
C SER A 560 11.88 19.85 -8.10
N VAL A 561 10.65 19.89 -7.58
CA VAL A 561 9.76 21.04 -7.68
C VAL A 561 9.43 21.54 -6.28
N LEU A 562 9.76 22.81 -6.03
CA LEU A 562 9.46 23.49 -4.77
C LEU A 562 8.22 24.36 -4.94
N GLU A 563 7.24 24.19 -4.06
CA GLU A 563 6.00 24.97 -4.04
C GLU A 563 6.27 26.47 -4.15
N GLY A 564 5.72 27.12 -5.19
CA GLY A 564 5.86 28.53 -5.46
C GLY A 564 7.18 28.96 -6.09
N SER A 565 8.09 28.02 -6.34
CA SER A 565 9.40 28.32 -6.97
C SER A 565 9.60 27.60 -8.30
N GLY A 566 8.78 26.57 -8.60
CA GLY A 566 8.93 25.74 -9.81
C GLY A 566 10.08 24.76 -9.68
N VAL A 567 10.69 24.38 -10.81
CA VAL A 567 11.85 23.46 -10.83
C VAL A 567 13.05 24.10 -10.15
N VAL A 568 13.66 23.39 -9.24
CA VAL A 568 14.82 23.81 -8.46
C VAL A 568 15.88 22.70 -8.42
N PRO A 569 17.16 23.00 -8.13
CA PRO A 569 18.14 21.98 -7.80
C PRO A 569 17.67 21.13 -6.61
N SER A 570 17.93 19.81 -6.62
CA SER A 570 17.44 18.88 -5.60
C SER A 570 17.89 19.23 -4.18
N GLU A 571 19.04 19.86 -4.02
CA GLU A 571 19.56 20.34 -2.73
C GLU A 571 18.67 21.40 -2.07
N ARG A 572 17.78 22.04 -2.82
CA ARG A 572 16.83 23.04 -2.28
C ARG A 572 15.59 22.41 -1.64
N ILE A 573 15.25 21.19 -2.01
CA ILE A 573 14.11 20.46 -1.45
C ILE A 573 14.55 19.42 -0.41
N ARG A 574 15.84 19.10 -0.38
CA ARG A 574 16.44 18.16 0.57
C ARG A 574 17.18 18.91 1.65
N PRO A 575 16.88 18.70 2.93
CA PRO A 575 17.64 19.34 4.00
C PRO A 575 19.07 18.81 4.00
N LEU A 576 20.02 19.65 4.46
CA LEU A 576 21.40 19.21 4.64
C LEU A 576 21.47 18.28 5.87
N PRO A 577 22.28 17.20 5.83
CA PRO A 577 22.44 16.33 6.97
C PRO A 577 22.84 17.11 8.23
N VAL A 578 22.15 16.87 9.32
CA VAL A 578 22.52 17.45 10.62
C VAL A 578 23.87 16.86 11.02
N LYS A 579 24.91 17.70 11.18
CA LYS A 579 26.21 17.22 11.65
C LYS A 579 26.05 16.61 13.04
N SER A 580 26.24 15.30 13.16
CA SER A 580 26.25 14.62 14.45
C SER A 580 27.23 15.32 15.39
N LYS A 581 26.79 15.66 16.60
CA LYS A 581 27.72 16.10 17.66
C LYS A 581 28.76 14.99 17.84
N PRO A 582 30.08 15.33 17.87
CA PRO A 582 31.09 14.32 18.19
C PRO A 582 30.69 13.65 19.50
N ALA A 583 30.70 12.31 19.51
CA ALA A 583 30.44 11.56 20.72
C ALA A 583 31.33 12.13 21.84
N ALA A 584 30.73 12.47 22.98
CA ALA A 584 31.50 12.94 24.13
C ALA A 584 32.57 11.89 24.43
N ALA A 585 33.82 12.31 24.47
CA ALA A 585 34.92 11.42 24.83
C ALA A 585 34.58 10.73 26.19
N PRO A 586 34.82 9.41 26.32
CA PRO A 586 34.56 8.73 27.56
C PRO A 586 35.35 9.43 28.65
N THR A 587 34.68 9.92 29.69
CA THR A 587 35.31 10.42 30.91
C THR A 587 36.11 9.25 31.49
N ALA A 588 37.43 9.40 31.50
CA ALA A 588 38.32 8.43 32.13
C ALA A 588 37.96 8.23 33.61
N PRO A 589 38.14 7.03 34.16
CA PRO A 589 37.71 6.64 35.48
C PRO A 589 38.39 7.42 36.63
#